data_19da95745138a46af0aaf469553dfef2
#
_entry.id   19da95745138a46af0aaf469553dfef2
#
_cell.length_a   1.000
_cell.length_b   1.000
_cell.length_c   1.000
_cell.angle_alpha   90.00
_cell.angle_beta   90.00
_cell.angle_gamma   90.00
#
_symmetry.space_group_name_H-M   'P 1'
#
loop_
_entity.id
_entity.type
_entity.pdbx_description
1 polymer ?
#
loop_
_entity_poly.entity_id
_entity_poly.type
_entity_poly.pdbx_seq_one_letter_code
_entity_poly.pdbx_strand_id
1 'polypeptide(L)'
;MDRFYVISNSMKDPEGKIAKEIKAYLNFRGKQCIIQERQGKESLRSYKYTNANLIPDDTECILVVGGDGTLLQAARDMIERNIPLLGVNKGTLGYLAEVDGDNMEEALDRLIDDNVVIEDRMMLEGCAYSHKKKLLQDFALNDIVIARSGRLQIIDFNIYVNGEFLRSYSADGIIISTPTGSTGYSLSAGGPIVSPEASLILLTPIAPHTLNTRSIVLPADA
;
A
#
# COMPACT_ATOMS: atom_id res chain seq x y z
N MET A 1 -18.74 4.49 14.22
CA MET A 1 -18.91 3.64 13.01
C MET A 1 -19.73 2.40 13.35
N ASP A 2 -20.51 1.88 12.38
CA ASP A 2 -21.46 0.79 12.60
C ASP A 2 -21.28 -0.40 11.66
N ARG A 3 -20.61 -0.22 10.50
CA ARG A 3 -20.49 -1.20 9.45
C ARG A 3 -19.06 -1.42 8.98
N PHE A 4 -18.58 -2.62 9.20
CA PHE A 4 -17.19 -3.01 9.00
C PHE A 4 -17.04 -4.13 7.99
N TYR A 5 -15.97 -4.11 7.22
CA TYR A 5 -15.58 -5.18 6.33
C TYR A 5 -14.18 -5.67 6.67
N VAL A 6 -13.96 -6.99 6.72
CA VAL A 6 -12.67 -7.58 7.09
C VAL A 6 -12.03 -8.26 5.89
N ILE A 7 -10.84 -7.81 5.54
CA ILE A 7 -9.94 -8.47 4.60
C ILE A 7 -8.90 -9.22 5.40
N SER A 8 -8.76 -10.53 5.20
CA SER A 8 -7.81 -11.36 5.96
C SER A 8 -6.84 -12.08 5.01
N ASN A 9 -5.55 -11.93 5.28
CA ASN A 9 -4.49 -12.63 4.57
C ASN A 9 -4.41 -14.09 5.04
N SER A 10 -4.71 -15.04 4.15
CA SER A 10 -4.75 -16.47 4.46
C SER A 10 -3.40 -17.07 4.91
N MET A 11 -2.27 -16.44 4.59
CA MET A 11 -0.95 -16.87 5.06
C MET A 11 -0.66 -16.39 6.48
N LYS A 12 -1.21 -15.23 6.88
CA LYS A 12 -1.02 -14.65 8.22
C LYS A 12 -2.14 -15.03 9.20
N ASP A 13 -3.32 -15.32 8.67
CA ASP A 13 -4.49 -15.78 9.43
C ASP A 13 -5.12 -17.01 8.73
N PRO A 14 -4.43 -18.18 8.71
CA PRO A 14 -4.80 -19.33 7.86
C PRO A 14 -6.20 -19.88 8.17
N GLU A 15 -6.60 -19.86 9.43
CA GLU A 15 -7.93 -20.32 9.87
C GLU A 15 -8.97 -19.20 9.95
N GLY A 16 -8.58 -17.96 9.66
CA GLY A 16 -9.41 -16.77 9.84
C GLY A 16 -9.78 -16.53 11.30
N LYS A 17 -8.88 -16.88 12.22
CA LYS A 17 -9.12 -16.77 13.65
C LYS A 17 -9.28 -15.32 14.07
N ILE A 18 -8.32 -14.46 13.67
CA ILE A 18 -8.34 -13.03 14.00
C ILE A 18 -9.57 -12.36 13.36
N ALA A 19 -9.84 -12.66 12.10
CA ALA A 19 -11.01 -12.11 11.40
C ALA A 19 -12.33 -12.52 12.10
N LYS A 20 -12.43 -13.76 12.61
CA LYS A 20 -13.58 -14.23 13.36
C LYS A 20 -13.68 -13.58 14.75
N GLU A 21 -12.56 -13.39 15.45
CA GLU A 21 -12.48 -12.68 16.73
C GLU A 21 -12.97 -11.24 16.57
N ILE A 22 -12.50 -10.50 15.55
CA ILE A 22 -12.96 -9.17 15.20
C ILE A 22 -14.48 -9.15 14.96
N LYS A 23 -14.98 -10.06 14.13
CA LYS A 23 -16.41 -10.14 13.82
C LYS A 23 -17.25 -10.46 15.06
N ALA A 24 -16.79 -11.39 15.91
CA ALA A 24 -17.49 -11.75 17.13
C ALA A 24 -17.58 -10.56 18.10
N TYR A 25 -16.48 -9.82 18.26
CA TYR A 25 -16.43 -8.64 19.10
C TYR A 25 -17.36 -7.53 18.59
N LEU A 26 -17.26 -7.18 17.30
CA LEU A 26 -18.12 -6.15 16.70
C LEU A 26 -19.61 -6.52 16.81
N ASN A 27 -19.97 -7.78 16.55
CA ASN A 27 -21.34 -8.26 16.70
C ASN A 27 -21.81 -8.18 18.16
N PHE A 28 -20.95 -8.51 19.13
CA PHE A 28 -21.24 -8.37 20.57
C PHE A 28 -21.51 -6.89 20.93
N ARG A 29 -20.81 -5.95 20.30
CA ARG A 29 -21.03 -4.49 20.45
C ARG A 29 -22.23 -3.99 19.61
N GLY A 30 -23.00 -4.88 19.00
CA GLY A 30 -24.19 -4.53 18.18
C GLY A 30 -23.87 -3.93 16.81
N LYS A 31 -22.63 -4.11 16.31
CA LYS A 31 -22.17 -3.60 15.01
C LYS A 31 -22.22 -4.68 13.93
N GLN A 32 -22.30 -4.27 12.68
CA GLN A 32 -22.29 -5.18 11.54
C GLN A 32 -20.87 -5.42 11.04
N CYS A 33 -20.52 -6.67 10.81
CA CYS A 33 -19.21 -7.05 10.29
C CYS A 33 -19.30 -8.18 9.27
N ILE A 34 -18.79 -7.91 8.08
CA ILE A 34 -18.68 -8.89 6.99
C ILE A 34 -17.21 -9.27 6.83
N ILE A 35 -16.92 -10.56 6.78
CA ILE A 35 -15.59 -11.07 6.46
C ILE A 35 -15.57 -11.42 4.98
N GLN A 36 -14.52 -10.99 4.27
CA GLN A 36 -14.29 -11.36 2.88
C GLN A 36 -14.28 -12.88 2.70
N GLU A 37 -15.08 -13.39 1.78
CA GLU A 37 -15.07 -14.81 1.44
C GLU A 37 -13.72 -15.19 0.82
N ARG A 38 -13.15 -16.30 1.30
CA ARG A 38 -11.91 -16.84 0.74
C ARG A 38 -12.19 -17.39 -0.65
N GLN A 39 -11.53 -16.86 -1.65
CA GLN A 39 -11.51 -17.45 -2.97
C GLN A 39 -10.73 -18.79 -2.91
N GLY A 40 -11.27 -19.84 -3.57
CA GLY A 40 -10.87 -21.24 -3.43
C GLY A 40 -9.37 -21.55 -3.66
N LYS A 41 -9.00 -22.82 -3.51
CA LYS A 41 -7.62 -23.36 -3.42
C LYS A 41 -6.61 -22.94 -4.50
N GLU A 42 -7.02 -22.41 -5.63
CA GLU A 42 -6.12 -21.89 -6.67
C GLU A 42 -5.36 -20.62 -6.27
N SER A 43 -5.77 -19.97 -5.18
CA SER A 43 -5.21 -18.70 -4.71
C SER A 43 -4.07 -18.83 -3.70
N LEU A 44 -3.63 -20.04 -3.33
CA LEU A 44 -2.60 -20.23 -2.30
C LEU A 44 -1.19 -19.78 -2.73
N ARG A 45 -0.96 -19.51 -4.01
CA ARG A 45 0.35 -19.08 -4.55
C ARG A 45 0.41 -17.62 -4.99
N SER A 46 -0.70 -16.92 -5.04
CA SER A 46 -0.72 -15.49 -5.33
C SER A 46 -1.66 -14.81 -4.37
N TYR A 47 -1.20 -13.77 -3.72
CA TYR A 47 -2.05 -12.83 -3.04
C TYR A 47 -3.03 -12.28 -4.08
N LYS A 48 -4.27 -12.75 -4.03
CA LYS A 48 -5.28 -12.30 -4.98
C LYS A 48 -5.99 -11.08 -4.41
N TYR A 49 -6.18 -10.15 -5.31
CA TYR A 49 -6.85 -8.89 -5.17
C TYR A 49 -8.18 -9.01 -4.42
N THR A 50 -8.48 -7.99 -3.63
CA THR A 50 -9.82 -7.80 -3.10
C THR A 50 -10.70 -7.26 -4.22
N ASN A 51 -11.85 -7.90 -4.45
CA ASN A 51 -12.83 -7.36 -5.39
C ASN A 51 -13.65 -6.26 -4.69
N ALA A 52 -13.33 -5.00 -4.97
CA ALA A 52 -14.01 -3.84 -4.42
C ALA A 52 -15.53 -3.85 -4.62
N ASN A 53 -16.01 -4.48 -5.69
CA ASN A 53 -17.45 -4.57 -6.01
C ASN A 53 -18.21 -5.50 -5.05
N LEU A 54 -17.52 -6.35 -4.28
CA LEU A 54 -18.15 -7.23 -3.29
C LEU A 54 -18.29 -6.56 -1.92
N ILE A 55 -17.68 -5.40 -1.74
CA ILE A 55 -17.77 -4.64 -0.50
C ILE A 55 -19.05 -3.79 -0.54
N PRO A 56 -19.94 -3.92 0.46
CA PRO A 56 -21.16 -3.12 0.51
C PRO A 56 -20.86 -1.62 0.47
N ASP A 57 -21.74 -0.86 -0.21
CA ASP A 57 -21.54 0.59 -0.39
C ASP A 57 -21.66 1.37 0.92
N ASP A 58 -22.32 0.78 1.91
CA ASP A 58 -22.52 1.35 3.24
C ASP A 58 -21.43 0.95 4.25
N THR A 59 -20.33 0.34 3.79
CA THR A 59 -19.17 0.03 4.64
C THR A 59 -18.46 1.31 5.07
N GLU A 60 -18.25 1.48 6.38
CA GLU A 60 -17.65 2.68 6.96
C GLU A 60 -16.15 2.53 7.24
N CYS A 61 -15.68 1.30 7.45
CA CYS A 61 -14.26 1.01 7.65
C CYS A 61 -13.92 -0.41 7.20
N ILE A 62 -12.73 -0.57 6.62
CA ILE A 62 -12.17 -1.88 6.24
C ILE A 62 -11.04 -2.23 7.21
N LEU A 63 -11.16 -3.37 7.88
CA LEU A 63 -10.15 -3.93 8.77
C LEU A 63 -9.30 -4.93 8.00
N VAL A 64 -8.00 -4.66 7.89
CA VAL A 64 -7.08 -5.47 7.09
C VAL A 64 -6.20 -6.31 8.02
N VAL A 65 -6.51 -7.60 8.12
CA VAL A 65 -5.76 -8.55 8.94
C VAL A 65 -4.56 -9.09 8.17
N GLY A 66 -3.38 -8.63 8.54
CA GLY A 66 -2.12 -8.99 7.87
C GLY A 66 -1.00 -8.04 8.21
N GLY A 67 0.12 -8.11 7.46
CA GLY A 67 1.20 -7.15 7.54
C GLY A 67 1.05 -6.03 6.50
N ASP A 68 2.07 -5.14 6.44
CA ASP A 68 2.08 -3.98 5.55
C ASP A 68 1.78 -4.33 4.08
N GLY A 69 2.32 -5.44 3.56
CA GLY A 69 2.02 -5.87 2.19
C GLY A 69 0.53 -6.18 1.94
N THR A 70 -0.21 -6.63 2.95
CA THR A 70 -1.65 -6.85 2.86
C THR A 70 -2.40 -5.52 2.80
N LEU A 71 -1.97 -4.56 3.63
CA LEU A 71 -2.56 -3.22 3.65
C LEU A 71 -2.29 -2.45 2.35
N LEU A 72 -1.05 -2.53 1.84
CA LEU A 72 -0.68 -1.96 0.54
C LEU A 72 -1.56 -2.49 -0.60
N GLN A 73 -1.81 -3.80 -0.61
CA GLN A 73 -2.67 -4.42 -1.60
C GLN A 73 -4.13 -3.98 -1.44
N ALA A 74 -4.65 -3.93 -0.21
CA ALA A 74 -6.00 -3.47 0.06
C ALA A 74 -6.18 -2.00 -0.37
N ALA A 75 -5.24 -1.12 -0.06
CA ALA A 75 -5.28 0.28 -0.47
C ALA A 75 -5.33 0.43 -1.99
N ARG A 76 -4.53 -0.35 -2.72
CA ARG A 76 -4.51 -0.36 -4.18
C ARG A 76 -5.85 -0.83 -4.76
N ASP A 77 -6.40 -1.93 -4.22
CA ASP A 77 -7.66 -2.50 -4.70
C ASP A 77 -8.86 -1.58 -4.40
N MET A 78 -8.73 -0.71 -3.39
CA MET A 78 -9.77 0.21 -2.92
C MET A 78 -9.63 1.64 -3.46
N ILE A 79 -8.77 1.88 -4.45
CA ILE A 79 -8.48 3.23 -4.95
C ILE A 79 -9.72 4.02 -5.40
N GLU A 80 -10.74 3.32 -5.90
CA GLU A 80 -12.01 3.93 -6.32
C GLU A 80 -13.04 4.06 -5.19
N ARG A 81 -12.69 3.54 -3.99
CA ARG A 81 -13.58 3.52 -2.82
C ARG A 81 -13.00 4.43 -1.76
N ASN A 82 -13.74 5.44 -1.34
CA ASN A 82 -13.33 6.34 -0.27
C ASN A 82 -13.72 5.76 1.11
N ILE A 83 -13.13 4.61 1.47
CA ILE A 83 -13.37 3.90 2.73
C ILE A 83 -12.05 3.82 3.49
N PRO A 84 -11.99 4.28 4.75
CA PRO A 84 -10.79 4.18 5.56
C PRO A 84 -10.38 2.72 5.83
N LEU A 85 -9.06 2.50 5.87
CA LEU A 85 -8.45 1.20 6.13
C LEU A 85 -7.75 1.22 7.49
N LEU A 86 -7.94 0.18 8.31
CA LEU A 86 -7.15 -0.04 9.52
C LEU A 86 -6.40 -1.36 9.43
N GLY A 87 -5.07 -1.33 9.54
CA GLY A 87 -4.23 -2.52 9.58
C GLY A 87 -4.22 -3.17 10.96
N VAL A 88 -4.55 -4.46 11.02
CA VAL A 88 -4.46 -5.30 12.24
C VAL A 88 -3.41 -6.37 12.00
N ASN A 89 -2.32 -6.34 12.77
CA ASN A 89 -1.23 -7.30 12.68
C ASN A 89 -1.11 -8.13 13.97
N LYS A 90 -0.87 -9.43 13.81
CA LYS A 90 -0.52 -10.32 14.95
C LYS A 90 0.95 -10.71 14.81
N GLY A 91 1.83 -9.94 15.41
CA GLY A 91 3.27 -10.18 15.36
C GLY A 91 4.06 -8.89 15.32
N THR A 92 5.10 -8.84 14.49
CA THR A 92 5.94 -7.63 14.38
C THR A 92 5.14 -6.48 13.75
N LEU A 93 4.97 -5.42 14.51
CA LEU A 93 4.32 -4.18 14.03
C LEU A 93 5.08 -3.65 12.81
N GLY A 94 4.35 -3.33 11.75
CA GLY A 94 4.91 -2.70 10.55
C GLY A 94 4.86 -1.18 10.65
N TYR A 95 5.23 -0.52 9.56
CA TYR A 95 5.11 0.93 9.45
C TYR A 95 3.68 1.41 9.16
N LEU A 96 2.82 0.51 8.68
CA LEU A 96 1.45 0.83 8.25
C LEU A 96 0.37 0.14 9.08
N ALA A 97 0.66 -1.03 9.65
CA ALA A 97 -0.27 -1.74 10.51
C ALA A 97 -0.15 -1.21 11.94
N GLU A 98 -1.18 -0.52 12.42
CA GLU A 98 -1.13 0.25 13.68
C GLU A 98 -1.63 -0.54 14.89
N VAL A 99 -2.44 -1.59 14.67
CA VAL A 99 -3.07 -2.34 15.75
C VAL A 99 -2.39 -3.70 15.94
N ASP A 100 -1.85 -3.91 17.14
CA ASP A 100 -1.43 -5.23 17.59
C ASP A 100 -2.64 -6.05 18.10
N GLY A 101 -2.58 -7.36 17.91
CA GLY A 101 -3.63 -8.27 18.37
C GLY A 101 -4.01 -8.12 19.85
N ASP A 102 -3.07 -7.68 20.70
CA ASP A 102 -3.31 -7.48 22.13
C ASP A 102 -4.12 -6.21 22.44
N ASN A 103 -4.10 -5.21 21.55
CA ASN A 103 -4.82 -3.94 21.68
C ASN A 103 -6.04 -3.86 20.72
N MET A 104 -6.43 -4.98 20.12
CA MET A 104 -7.47 -5.02 19.09
C MET A 104 -8.83 -4.54 19.60
N GLU A 105 -9.26 -4.98 20.78
CA GLU A 105 -10.57 -4.59 21.32
C GLU A 105 -10.64 -3.09 21.61
N GLU A 106 -9.59 -2.51 22.18
CA GLU A 106 -9.52 -1.07 22.43
C GLU A 106 -9.58 -0.27 21.11
N ALA A 107 -8.85 -0.71 20.08
CA ALA A 107 -8.87 -0.07 18.78
C ALA A 107 -10.26 -0.15 18.12
N LEU A 108 -10.94 -1.30 18.23
CA LEU A 108 -12.31 -1.46 17.73
C LEU A 108 -13.31 -0.57 18.49
N ASP A 109 -13.16 -0.43 19.80
CA ASP A 109 -13.99 0.48 20.59
C ASP A 109 -13.83 1.93 20.16
N ARG A 110 -12.58 2.37 19.92
CA ARG A 110 -12.31 3.71 19.40
C ARG A 110 -12.94 3.96 18.04
N LEU A 111 -12.94 2.96 17.13
CA LEU A 111 -13.65 3.05 15.85
C LEU A 111 -15.16 3.16 16.03
N ILE A 112 -15.74 2.34 16.93
CA ILE A 112 -17.17 2.35 17.24
C ILE A 112 -17.60 3.72 17.76
N ASP A 113 -16.79 4.34 18.61
CA ASP A 113 -17.07 5.62 19.28
C ASP A 113 -16.67 6.83 18.41
N ASP A 114 -16.26 6.63 17.16
CA ASP A 114 -15.72 7.64 16.24
C ASP A 114 -14.56 8.47 16.86
N ASN A 115 -13.82 7.86 17.80
CA ASN A 115 -12.67 8.47 18.47
C ASN A 115 -11.35 8.06 17.79
N VAL A 116 -11.24 8.38 16.50
CA VAL A 116 -10.08 8.07 15.65
C VAL A 116 -9.69 9.28 14.81
N VAL A 117 -8.45 9.30 14.35
CA VAL A 117 -7.98 10.25 13.34
C VAL A 117 -7.81 9.49 12.03
N ILE A 118 -8.45 9.99 10.97
CA ILE A 118 -8.28 9.44 9.62
C ILE A 118 -7.21 10.26 8.92
N GLU A 119 -6.17 9.59 8.43
CA GLU A 119 -5.09 10.21 7.67
C GLU A 119 -5.25 9.95 6.18
N ASP A 120 -5.16 11.00 5.38
CA ASP A 120 -5.09 10.87 3.93
C ASP A 120 -3.66 10.52 3.51
N ARG A 121 -3.52 9.52 2.65
CA ARG A 121 -2.23 9.08 2.12
C ARG A 121 -2.18 9.27 0.61
N MET A 122 -1.15 9.96 0.15
CA MET A 122 -0.88 10.11 -1.28
C MET A 122 -0.63 8.75 -1.94
N MET A 123 -1.17 8.54 -3.14
CA MET A 123 -0.86 7.39 -4.00
C MET A 123 -0.31 7.86 -5.35
N LEU A 124 0.53 7.03 -5.96
CA LEU A 124 1.03 7.23 -7.32
C LEU A 124 0.21 6.43 -8.31
N GLU A 125 -0.15 7.05 -9.42
CA GLU A 125 -0.62 6.36 -10.61
C GLU A 125 0.53 6.18 -11.60
N GLY A 126 0.76 4.95 -12.06
CA GLY A 126 1.76 4.62 -13.06
C GLY A 126 1.16 4.07 -14.34
N CYS A 127 1.61 4.61 -15.48
CA CYS A 127 1.26 4.10 -16.80
C CYS A 127 2.51 3.71 -17.58
N ALA A 128 2.51 2.52 -18.17
CA ALA A 128 3.56 2.09 -19.11
C ALA A 128 3.05 2.09 -20.54
N TYR A 129 3.88 2.60 -21.46
CA TYR A 129 3.56 2.68 -22.88
C TYR A 129 4.67 2.07 -23.74
N SER A 130 4.30 1.45 -24.85
CA SER A 130 5.19 1.06 -25.93
C SER A 130 4.57 1.45 -27.26
N HIS A 131 5.33 2.17 -28.13
CA HIS A 131 4.85 2.64 -29.43
C HIS A 131 3.46 3.31 -29.36
N LYS A 132 3.27 4.20 -28.38
CA LYS A 132 2.00 4.92 -28.10
C LYS A 132 0.84 4.03 -27.61
N LYS A 133 1.03 2.70 -27.45
CA LYS A 133 0.03 1.80 -26.88
C LYS A 133 0.24 1.72 -25.38
N LYS A 134 -0.80 2.01 -24.61
CA LYS A 134 -0.79 1.77 -23.15
C LYS A 134 -0.72 0.27 -22.88
N LEU A 135 0.29 -0.16 -22.14
CA LEU A 135 0.53 -1.56 -21.76
C LEU A 135 0.01 -1.87 -20.36
N LEU A 136 0.18 -0.90 -19.44
CA LEU A 136 -0.15 -1.07 -18.03
C LEU A 136 -0.61 0.27 -17.46
N GLN A 137 -1.53 0.21 -16.52
CA GLN A 137 -1.90 1.29 -15.61
C GLN A 137 -2.14 0.67 -14.24
N ASP A 138 -1.56 1.26 -13.21
CA ASP A 138 -1.67 0.74 -11.85
C ASP A 138 -1.40 1.83 -10.82
N PHE A 139 -1.75 1.55 -9.55
CA PHE A 139 -1.59 2.48 -8.44
C PHE A 139 -0.66 1.90 -7.37
N ALA A 140 0.04 2.77 -6.66
CA ALA A 140 0.94 2.39 -5.59
C ALA A 140 0.80 3.34 -4.40
N LEU A 141 0.62 2.78 -3.19
CA LEU A 141 0.67 3.54 -1.94
C LEU A 141 2.13 3.83 -1.54
N ASN A 142 3.06 2.90 -1.80
CA ASN A 142 4.47 3.09 -1.49
C ASN A 142 5.26 3.64 -2.68
N ASP A 143 5.46 2.79 -3.70
CA ASP A 143 6.38 3.12 -4.80
C ASP A 143 6.06 2.37 -6.09
N ILE A 144 6.53 2.94 -7.20
CA ILE A 144 6.59 2.34 -8.52
C ILE A 144 8.05 2.15 -8.86
N VAL A 145 8.44 0.91 -9.17
CA VAL A 145 9.82 0.55 -9.46
C VAL A 145 9.98 0.23 -10.94
N ILE A 146 10.93 0.90 -11.57
CA ILE A 146 11.41 0.55 -12.91
C ILE A 146 12.81 -0.03 -12.73
N ALA A 147 12.97 -1.31 -13.01
CA ALA A 147 14.26 -2.00 -12.85
C ALA A 147 14.57 -2.87 -14.06
N ARG A 148 15.85 -3.14 -14.24
CA ARG A 148 16.31 -4.09 -15.24
C ARG A 148 15.67 -5.48 -15.02
N SER A 149 15.41 -6.19 -16.11
CA SER A 149 14.92 -7.56 -16.07
C SER A 149 15.98 -8.51 -16.66
N GLY A 150 16.21 -9.63 -15.98
CA GLY A 150 17.07 -10.72 -16.48
C GLY A 150 18.55 -10.50 -16.24
N ARG A 151 19.35 -10.37 -17.33
CA ARG A 151 20.82 -10.32 -17.25
C ARG A 151 21.34 -9.09 -16.52
N LEU A 152 22.56 -9.18 -15.94
CA LEU A 152 23.29 -8.10 -15.27
C LEU A 152 23.70 -7.00 -16.27
N GLN A 153 22.72 -6.31 -16.86
CA GLN A 153 22.93 -5.17 -17.73
C GLN A 153 22.37 -3.92 -17.06
N ILE A 154 23.20 -2.89 -16.98
CA ILE A 154 22.78 -1.56 -16.58
C ILE A 154 21.74 -1.07 -17.58
N ILE A 155 20.75 -0.35 -17.12
CA ILE A 155 19.79 0.35 -17.97
C ILE A 155 20.08 1.84 -17.99
N ASP A 156 19.99 2.43 -19.18
CA ASP A 156 20.05 3.87 -19.36
C ASP A 156 18.62 4.39 -19.51
N PHE A 157 18.29 5.43 -18.75
CA PHE A 157 16.97 6.04 -18.81
C PHE A 157 17.02 7.56 -18.60
N ASN A 158 16.10 8.24 -19.24
CA ASN A 158 15.95 9.68 -19.13
C ASN A 158 14.72 10.00 -18.29
N ILE A 159 14.86 10.97 -17.39
CA ILE A 159 13.77 11.50 -16.60
C ILE A 159 13.33 12.83 -17.16
N TYR A 160 12.03 12.97 -17.30
CA TYR A 160 11.36 14.21 -17.66
C TYR A 160 10.34 14.53 -16.55
N VAL A 161 10.25 15.79 -16.17
CA VAL A 161 9.27 16.30 -15.22
C VAL A 161 8.46 17.37 -15.91
N ASN A 162 7.15 17.23 -15.96
CA ASN A 162 6.25 18.15 -16.67
C ASN A 162 6.65 18.41 -18.13
N GLY A 163 7.21 17.39 -18.81
CA GLY A 163 7.67 17.48 -20.19
C GLY A 163 9.09 18.03 -20.37
N GLU A 164 9.72 18.56 -19.33
CA GLU A 164 11.09 19.07 -19.39
C GLU A 164 12.10 18.00 -18.95
N PHE A 165 13.21 17.92 -19.70
CA PHE A 165 14.30 16.99 -19.38
C PHE A 165 14.96 17.37 -18.05
N LEU A 166 14.96 16.42 -17.10
CA LEU A 166 15.61 16.61 -15.82
C LEU A 166 17.02 16.02 -15.81
N ARG A 167 17.15 14.73 -16.11
CA ARG A 167 18.43 14.02 -16.02
C ARG A 167 18.40 12.66 -16.71
N SER A 168 19.60 12.17 -17.10
CA SER A 168 19.84 10.78 -17.51
C SER A 168 20.53 10.01 -16.39
N TYR A 169 20.19 8.74 -16.27
CA TYR A 169 20.84 7.80 -15.35
C TYR A 169 21.27 6.54 -16.07
N SER A 170 22.41 5.97 -15.62
CA SER A 170 22.84 4.61 -15.87
C SER A 170 22.81 3.89 -14.52
N ALA A 171 21.86 2.98 -14.31
CA ALA A 171 21.59 2.36 -13.01
C ALA A 171 20.93 0.98 -13.19
N ASP A 172 20.78 0.25 -12.09
CA ASP A 172 19.97 -0.98 -12.08
C ASP A 172 18.47 -0.69 -12.17
N GLY A 173 18.07 0.55 -11.85
CA GLY A 173 16.68 1.01 -11.89
C GLY A 173 16.46 2.32 -11.18
N ILE A 174 15.18 2.67 -11.03
CA ILE A 174 14.73 3.84 -10.28
C ILE A 174 13.45 3.50 -9.52
N ILE A 175 13.34 4.09 -8.33
CA ILE A 175 12.16 4.03 -7.47
C ILE A 175 11.50 5.40 -7.49
N ILE A 176 10.23 5.46 -7.85
CA ILE A 176 9.36 6.62 -7.73
C ILE A 176 8.49 6.34 -6.50
N SER A 177 8.69 7.09 -5.42
CA SER A 177 8.08 6.80 -4.13
C SER A 177 7.20 7.94 -3.65
N THR A 178 6.12 7.58 -2.97
CA THR A 178 5.32 8.48 -2.13
C THR A 178 6.06 8.76 -0.82
N PRO A 179 5.61 9.73 0.00
CA PRO A 179 6.11 9.89 1.37
C PRO A 179 5.92 8.63 2.23
N THR A 180 4.79 7.94 2.10
CA THR A 180 4.53 6.65 2.80
C THR A 180 5.58 5.60 2.41
N GLY A 181 5.91 5.49 1.12
CA GLY A 181 6.93 4.57 0.60
C GLY A 181 8.37 4.96 0.92
N SER A 182 8.62 6.16 1.46
CA SER A 182 9.97 6.61 1.82
C SER A 182 10.68 5.67 2.80
N THR A 183 9.91 4.98 3.66
CA THR A 183 10.41 3.97 4.62
C THR A 183 10.48 2.55 4.04
N GLY A 184 10.04 2.35 2.78
CA GLY A 184 10.05 1.08 2.06
C GLY A 184 11.34 0.86 1.23
N TYR A 185 11.18 0.50 -0.03
CA TYR A 185 12.31 0.22 -0.92
C TYR A 185 13.18 1.45 -1.18
N SER A 186 12.58 2.65 -1.22
CA SER A 186 13.32 3.91 -1.35
C SER A 186 14.39 4.06 -0.26
N LEU A 187 14.06 3.75 1.02
CA LEU A 187 15.02 3.80 2.12
C LEU A 187 16.18 2.82 1.90
N SER A 188 15.88 1.58 1.49
CA SER A 188 16.89 0.56 1.22
C SER A 188 17.83 0.95 0.07
N ALA A 189 17.37 1.75 -0.87
CA ALA A 189 18.16 2.29 -1.97
C ALA A 189 18.90 3.60 -1.61
N GLY A 190 18.82 4.06 -0.35
CA GLY A 190 19.49 5.26 0.15
C GLY A 190 18.68 6.55 0.01
N GLY A 191 17.36 6.44 -0.18
CA GLY A 191 16.44 7.57 -0.15
C GLY A 191 16.23 8.13 1.27
N PRO A 192 15.78 9.37 1.39
CA PRO A 192 15.48 9.99 2.69
C PRO A 192 14.19 9.44 3.28
N ILE A 193 14.10 9.47 4.61
CA ILE A 193 12.83 9.29 5.33
C ILE A 193 12.08 10.62 5.29
N VAL A 194 10.80 10.56 4.96
CA VAL A 194 9.92 11.72 4.85
C VAL A 194 8.66 11.48 5.65
N SER A 195 8.10 12.54 6.24
CA SER A 195 6.80 12.47 6.91
C SER A 195 5.73 12.01 5.92
N PRO A 196 4.90 11.02 6.29
CA PRO A 196 3.82 10.53 5.43
C PRO A 196 2.82 11.61 4.99
N GLU A 197 2.69 12.67 5.76
CA GLU A 197 1.80 13.83 5.49
C GLU A 197 2.37 14.80 4.45
N ALA A 198 3.65 14.65 4.07
CA ALA A 198 4.27 15.54 3.10
C ALA A 198 3.66 15.37 1.69
N SER A 199 3.52 16.46 0.95
CA SER A 199 3.04 16.46 -0.44
C SER A 199 4.22 16.51 -1.40
N LEU A 200 4.86 15.36 -1.65
CA LEU A 200 6.04 15.26 -2.52
C LEU A 200 6.20 13.86 -3.15
N ILE A 201 7.05 13.78 -4.16
CA ILE A 201 7.47 12.54 -4.81
C ILE A 201 8.99 12.40 -4.64
N LEU A 202 9.44 11.20 -4.33
CA LEU A 202 10.86 10.86 -4.25
C LEU A 202 11.29 10.07 -5.48
N LEU A 203 12.38 10.46 -6.13
CA LEU A 203 13.05 9.69 -7.16
C LEU A 203 14.36 9.16 -6.59
N THR A 204 14.45 7.86 -6.37
CA THR A 204 15.64 7.21 -5.79
C THR A 204 16.21 6.20 -6.79
N PRO A 205 17.40 6.44 -7.36
CA PRO A 205 18.05 5.50 -8.26
C PRO A 205 18.55 4.26 -7.51
N ILE A 206 18.47 3.09 -8.16
CA ILE A 206 18.95 1.82 -7.64
C ILE A 206 20.34 1.56 -8.17
N ALA A 207 21.34 1.43 -7.30
CA ALA A 207 22.74 1.17 -7.65
C ALA A 207 23.23 2.00 -8.85
N PRO A 208 23.18 3.34 -8.81
CA PRO A 208 23.61 4.18 -9.93
C PRO A 208 25.13 4.07 -10.17
N HIS A 209 25.51 4.03 -11.43
CA HIS A 209 26.92 3.94 -11.86
C HIS A 209 27.61 5.29 -11.98
N THR A 210 27.00 6.36 -11.49
CA THR A 210 27.56 7.71 -11.47
C THR A 210 27.90 8.12 -10.04
N LEU A 211 29.07 8.74 -9.87
CA LEU A 211 29.47 9.33 -8.59
C LEU A 211 28.52 10.50 -8.23
N ASN A 212 28.28 10.66 -6.93
CA ASN A 212 27.46 11.76 -6.38
C ASN A 212 25.97 11.75 -6.81
N THR A 213 25.41 10.61 -7.11
CA THR A 213 23.97 10.48 -7.33
C THR A 213 23.23 10.55 -5.99
N ARG A 214 22.18 11.37 -5.93
CA ARG A 214 21.29 11.55 -4.77
C ARG A 214 19.86 11.35 -5.21
N SER A 215 19.01 11.03 -4.27
CA SER A 215 17.56 11.08 -4.48
C SER A 215 17.14 12.50 -4.79
N ILE A 216 16.14 12.63 -5.64
CA ILE A 216 15.54 13.91 -6.01
C ILE A 216 14.18 13.97 -5.34
N VAL A 217 13.86 15.13 -4.78
CA VAL A 217 12.55 15.42 -4.18
C VAL A 217 11.83 16.37 -5.14
N LEU A 218 10.62 15.98 -5.51
CA LEU A 218 9.73 16.77 -6.37
C LEU A 218 8.45 17.10 -5.62
N PRO A 219 7.75 18.19 -5.94
CA PRO A 219 6.42 18.43 -5.43
C PRO A 219 5.45 17.35 -5.93
N ALA A 220 4.35 17.14 -5.20
CA ALA A 220 3.38 16.06 -5.51
C ALA A 220 2.62 16.27 -6.82
N ASP A 221 2.56 17.50 -7.29
CA ASP A 221 1.91 17.93 -8.54
C ASP A 221 2.87 17.98 -9.74
N ALA A 222 4.06 17.43 -9.60
CA ALA A 222 5.10 17.41 -10.66
C ALA A 222 4.80 16.40 -11.78
#